data_51a0d5c93b5758bd3314b2439d69ec9a
#
_entry.id   51a0d5c93b5758bd3314b2439d69ec9a
#
_cell.length_a   1.000
_cell.length_b   1.000
_cell.length_c   1.000
_cell.angle_alpha   90.00
_cell.angle_beta   90.00
_cell.angle_gamma   90.00
#
_symmetry.space_group_name_H-M   'P 1'
#
loop_
_entity.id
_entity.type
_entity.pdbx_description
1 polymer ?
#
loop_
_entity_poly.entity_id
_entity_poly.type
_entity_poly.pdbx_seq_one_letter_code
_entity_poly.pdbx_strand_id
1 'polypeptide(L)'
;DEVYTAGMFGKLSNGDGRSSAAPKENYGAGGCLTDTKYMMSLTFNAPKEAFNDEKEYLFAGKSVDDLLFPQHMNFKFFGMQPLPTFACHDVMKNAEVEEDLKRFEAHLEKHFEISKELIS
;
A
#
# COMPACT_ATOMS: atom_id res chain seq x y z
N ASP A 1 14.16 0.64 -5.55
CA ASP A 1 14.03 2.10 -5.63
C ASP A 1 14.71 2.68 -6.87
N GLU A 2 15.92 2.23 -7.21
CA GLU A 2 16.62 2.74 -8.39
C GLU A 2 15.85 2.46 -9.67
N VAL A 3 15.22 1.30 -9.78
CA VAL A 3 14.44 0.93 -10.96
C VAL A 3 13.23 1.85 -11.10
N TYR A 4 12.51 2.09 -9.99
CA TYR A 4 11.36 2.98 -10.01
C TYR A 4 11.76 4.41 -10.31
N THR A 5 12.82 4.91 -9.69
CA THR A 5 13.26 6.28 -9.86
C THR A 5 13.84 6.52 -11.27
N ALA A 6 14.76 5.67 -11.71
CA ALA A 6 15.44 5.86 -12.98
C ALA A 6 14.56 5.51 -14.20
N GLY A 7 13.78 4.42 -14.09
CA GLY A 7 12.98 3.93 -15.21
C GLY A 7 11.68 4.68 -15.44
N MET A 8 11.16 5.35 -14.41
CA MET A 8 9.85 5.96 -14.45
C MET A 8 9.85 7.48 -14.35
N PHE A 9 11.03 8.06 -14.21
CA PHE A 9 11.17 9.51 -14.16
C PHE A 9 10.61 10.14 -15.44
N GLY A 10 9.83 11.21 -15.29
CA GLY A 10 9.21 11.90 -16.42
C GLY A 10 7.93 11.25 -16.93
N LYS A 11 7.66 9.99 -16.56
CA LYS A 11 6.43 9.28 -16.94
C LYS A 11 5.45 9.22 -15.78
N LEU A 12 5.92 8.86 -14.59
CA LEU A 12 5.11 8.76 -13.39
C LEU A 12 5.29 9.93 -12.45
N SER A 13 6.35 10.70 -12.63
CA SER A 13 6.65 11.85 -11.81
C SER A 13 7.32 12.93 -12.62
N ASN A 14 6.96 14.19 -12.36
CA ASN A 14 7.58 15.37 -12.97
C ASN A 14 8.69 15.94 -12.07
N GLY A 15 9.36 15.10 -11.34
CA GLY A 15 10.39 15.50 -10.41
C GLY A 15 9.95 15.20 -8.97
N ASP A 16 10.63 15.82 -7.99
CA ASP A 16 10.39 15.55 -6.59
C ASP A 16 9.40 16.50 -5.91
N GLY A 17 8.80 17.41 -6.67
CA GLY A 17 7.80 18.35 -6.16
C GLY A 17 8.36 19.64 -5.57
N ARG A 18 9.67 19.73 -5.44
CA ARG A 18 10.30 20.96 -4.94
C ARG A 18 10.45 21.98 -6.05
N SER A 19 10.39 23.25 -5.70
CA SER A 19 10.65 24.34 -6.65
C SER A 19 11.94 25.06 -6.30
N SER A 20 12.49 25.80 -7.26
CA SER A 20 13.67 26.62 -7.02
C SER A 20 13.39 27.73 -6.02
N ALA A 21 12.14 28.18 -5.94
CA ALA A 21 11.73 29.24 -5.02
C ALA A 21 11.55 28.72 -3.58
N ALA A 22 11.22 27.42 -3.41
CA ALA A 22 11.01 26.80 -2.12
C ALA A 22 11.65 25.41 -2.08
N PRO A 23 13.00 25.34 -2.04
CA PRO A 23 13.71 24.08 -2.22
C PRO A 23 13.59 23.10 -1.04
N LYS A 24 13.03 23.53 0.08
CA LYS A 24 12.84 22.69 1.26
C LYS A 24 11.40 22.24 1.47
N GLU A 25 10.52 22.60 0.56
CA GLU A 25 9.09 22.30 0.69
C GLU A 25 8.60 21.38 -0.41
N ASN A 26 7.52 20.64 -0.11
CA ASN A 26 6.80 19.81 -1.07
C ASN A 26 7.61 18.65 -1.67
N TYR A 27 8.60 18.17 -0.94
CA TYR A 27 9.34 16.99 -1.38
C TYR A 27 8.41 15.80 -1.52
N GLY A 28 8.44 15.16 -2.67
CA GLY A 28 7.60 14.01 -2.96
C GLY A 28 6.26 14.35 -3.62
N ALA A 29 5.99 15.62 -3.90
CA ALA A 29 4.71 16.07 -4.45
C ALA A 29 4.67 16.16 -5.98
N GLY A 30 5.70 15.66 -6.67
CA GLY A 30 5.80 15.75 -8.15
C GLY A 30 5.14 14.61 -8.92
N GLY A 31 4.37 13.75 -8.27
CA GLY A 31 3.77 12.59 -8.91
C GLY A 31 2.68 12.94 -9.92
N CYS A 32 2.61 12.17 -11.01
CA CYS A 32 1.66 12.37 -12.10
C CYS A 32 0.40 11.50 -11.99
N LEU A 33 0.40 10.49 -11.13
CA LEU A 33 -0.67 9.50 -11.04
C LEU A 33 -1.69 9.85 -9.95
N THR A 34 -2.12 11.12 -9.92
CA THR A 34 -3.00 11.63 -8.87
C THR A 34 -4.41 11.04 -8.91
N ASP A 35 -4.84 10.52 -10.06
CA ASP A 35 -6.14 9.88 -10.21
C ASP A 35 -6.08 8.36 -10.07
N THR A 36 -4.90 7.83 -9.81
CA THR A 36 -4.67 6.40 -9.69
C THR A 36 -4.65 6.01 -8.22
N LYS A 37 -5.33 4.92 -7.90
CA LYS A 37 -5.34 4.34 -6.56
C LYS A 37 -4.61 3.01 -6.57
N TYR A 38 -4.07 2.63 -5.43
CA TYR A 38 -3.41 1.34 -5.28
C TYR A 38 -3.88 0.64 -4.01
N MET A 39 -3.75 -0.67 -3.99
CA MET A 39 -4.06 -1.48 -2.83
C MET A 39 -2.97 -2.52 -2.67
N MET A 40 -2.54 -2.74 -1.44
CA MET A 40 -1.63 -3.83 -1.12
C MET A 40 -2.43 -5.03 -0.66
N SER A 41 -2.10 -6.20 -1.21
CA SER A 41 -2.69 -7.48 -0.81
C SER A 41 -1.55 -8.41 -0.42
N LEU A 42 -1.56 -8.87 0.82
CA LEU A 42 -0.41 -9.53 1.41
C LEU A 42 -0.80 -10.81 2.13
N THR A 43 0.15 -11.74 2.21
CA THR A 43 0.00 -12.94 3.03
C THR A 43 1.15 -13.01 4.02
N PHE A 44 0.85 -13.36 5.26
CA PHE A 44 1.83 -13.47 6.33
C PHE A 44 1.79 -14.83 6.97
N ASN A 45 2.95 -15.33 7.34
CA ASN A 45 3.05 -16.47 8.23
C ASN A 45 2.72 -16.06 9.68
N ALA A 46 2.99 -14.81 10.03
CA ALA A 46 2.68 -14.28 11.36
C ALA A 46 1.18 -14.20 11.63
N PRO A 47 0.72 -14.53 12.83
CA PRO A 47 -0.67 -14.36 13.17
C PRO A 47 -1.04 -12.90 13.29
N LYS A 48 -2.33 -12.60 13.11
CA LYS A 48 -2.83 -11.22 13.17
C LYS A 48 -2.47 -10.56 14.52
N GLU A 49 -2.48 -11.33 15.59
CA GLU A 49 -2.22 -10.87 16.96
C GLU A 49 -0.79 -10.42 17.18
N ALA A 50 0.14 -10.76 16.26
CA ALA A 50 1.52 -10.30 16.34
C ALA A 50 1.67 -8.81 15.98
N PHE A 51 0.66 -8.24 15.36
CA PHE A 51 0.67 -6.83 14.95
C PHE A 51 -0.10 -5.96 15.95
N ASN A 52 0.28 -4.70 16.04
CA ASN A 52 -0.40 -3.69 16.86
C ASN A 52 -0.37 -3.97 18.38
N ASP A 53 0.54 -4.82 18.83
CA ASP A 53 0.71 -5.15 20.25
C ASP A 53 2.15 -4.89 20.66
N GLU A 54 2.36 -3.90 21.51
CA GLU A 54 3.68 -3.51 22.01
C GLU A 54 4.39 -4.62 22.76
N LYS A 55 3.63 -5.59 23.29
CA LYS A 55 4.18 -6.72 24.05
C LYS A 55 4.74 -7.82 23.14
N GLU A 56 4.39 -7.80 21.87
CA GLU A 56 4.90 -8.77 20.92
C GLU A 56 6.35 -8.50 20.56
N TYR A 57 7.12 -9.57 20.49
CA TYR A 57 8.57 -9.49 20.38
C TYR A 57 9.05 -8.83 19.07
N LEU A 58 8.55 -9.33 17.95
CA LEU A 58 9.11 -8.94 16.65
C LEU A 58 8.63 -7.58 16.18
N PHE A 59 7.34 -7.37 16.15
CA PHE A 59 6.78 -6.15 15.56
C PHE A 59 6.59 -5.02 16.56
N ALA A 60 6.57 -5.34 17.85
CA ALA A 60 6.61 -4.35 18.95
C ALA A 60 5.62 -3.19 18.78
N GLY A 61 4.39 -3.52 18.43
CA GLY A 61 3.32 -2.54 18.28
C GLY A 61 3.12 -2.00 16.87
N LYS A 62 3.96 -2.43 15.91
CA LYS A 62 3.82 -1.95 14.54
C LYS A 62 2.67 -2.63 13.81
N SER A 63 2.01 -1.88 12.94
CA SER A 63 0.95 -2.39 12.07
C SER A 63 1.55 -2.98 10.79
N VAL A 64 0.70 -3.64 10.00
CA VAL A 64 1.09 -4.10 8.66
C VAL A 64 1.56 -2.91 7.81
N ASP A 65 0.82 -1.80 7.84
CA ASP A 65 1.16 -0.63 7.05
C ASP A 65 2.46 0.03 7.52
N ASP A 66 2.77 -0.05 8.81
CA ASP A 66 4.06 0.42 9.34
C ASP A 66 5.22 -0.36 8.74
N LEU A 67 5.07 -1.67 8.57
CA LEU A 67 6.09 -2.51 7.94
C LEU A 67 6.26 -2.19 6.46
N LEU A 68 5.21 -1.74 5.81
CA LEU A 68 5.19 -1.47 4.38
C LEU A 68 5.40 0.01 4.07
N PHE A 69 5.84 0.78 5.03
CA PHE A 69 6.06 2.21 4.85
C PHE A 69 6.92 2.53 3.63
N PRO A 70 8.05 1.86 3.38
CA PRO A 70 8.84 2.15 2.18
C PRO A 70 8.09 1.91 0.88
N GLN A 71 7.28 0.84 0.82
CA GLN A 71 6.48 0.54 -0.37
C GLN A 71 5.40 1.60 -0.60
N HIS A 72 4.72 2.01 0.48
CA HIS A 72 3.73 3.09 0.40
C HIS A 72 4.37 4.39 -0.10
N MET A 73 5.59 4.68 0.34
CA MET A 73 6.28 5.90 -0.10
C MET A 73 6.61 5.89 -1.58
N ASN A 74 6.93 4.73 -2.15
CA ASN A 74 7.16 4.62 -3.59
C ASN A 74 5.93 5.04 -4.40
N PHE A 75 4.76 4.52 -4.03
CA PHE A 75 3.52 4.84 -4.73
C PHE A 75 3.07 6.27 -4.47
N LYS A 76 3.27 6.75 -3.25
CA LYS A 76 2.94 8.12 -2.89
C LYS A 76 3.79 9.13 -3.66
N PHE A 77 5.06 8.81 -3.90
CA PHE A 77 5.94 9.66 -4.70
C PHE A 77 5.40 9.85 -6.12
N PHE A 78 4.73 8.83 -6.66
CA PHE A 78 4.10 8.92 -7.98
C PHE A 78 2.71 9.57 -7.94
N GLY A 79 2.24 9.99 -6.79
CA GLY A 79 0.96 10.66 -6.63
C GLY A 79 -0.24 9.75 -6.41
N MET A 80 -0.02 8.44 -6.29
CA MET A 80 -1.10 7.48 -6.12
C MET A 80 -1.71 7.53 -4.73
N GLN A 81 -3.02 7.27 -4.65
CA GLN A 81 -3.77 7.25 -3.40
C GLN A 81 -3.92 5.82 -2.88
N PRO A 82 -3.67 5.57 -1.58
CA PRO A 82 -3.82 4.23 -1.04
C PRO A 82 -5.29 3.88 -0.77
N LEU A 83 -5.66 2.65 -1.12
CA LEU A 83 -6.86 2.01 -0.60
C LEU A 83 -6.46 1.18 0.62
N PRO A 84 -7.42 0.84 1.51
CA PRO A 84 -7.09 0.02 2.68
C PRO A 84 -6.39 -1.27 2.30
N THR A 85 -5.34 -1.60 3.03
CA THR A 85 -4.52 -2.79 2.80
C THR A 85 -5.30 -4.05 3.20
N PHE A 86 -5.19 -5.10 2.40
CA PHE A 86 -5.73 -6.41 2.71
C PHE A 86 -4.60 -7.35 3.11
N ALA A 87 -4.80 -8.12 4.17
CA ALA A 87 -3.79 -9.06 4.64
C ALA A 87 -4.42 -10.37 5.09
N CYS A 88 -3.78 -11.48 4.71
CA CYS A 88 -4.06 -12.81 5.23
C CYS A 88 -2.96 -13.17 6.22
N HIS A 89 -3.34 -13.77 7.34
CA HIS A 89 -2.42 -14.09 8.43
C HIS A 89 -2.38 -15.58 8.70
N ASP A 90 -1.27 -16.02 9.29
CA ASP A 90 -1.09 -17.38 9.78
C ASP A 90 -1.32 -18.45 8.71
N VAL A 91 -0.84 -18.16 7.48
CA VAL A 91 -1.16 -18.96 6.31
C VAL A 91 -0.50 -20.34 6.31
N MET A 92 0.55 -20.55 7.12
CA MET A 92 1.26 -21.82 7.17
C MET A 92 0.73 -22.77 8.21
N LYS A 93 0.34 -22.27 9.38
CA LYS A 93 -0.06 -23.13 10.51
C LYS A 93 -1.56 -23.20 10.74
N ASN A 94 -2.26 -22.15 10.39
CA ASN A 94 -3.69 -22.04 10.71
C ASN A 94 -4.42 -21.35 9.56
N ALA A 95 -4.18 -21.83 8.36
CA ALA A 95 -4.73 -21.23 7.16
C ALA A 95 -6.25 -21.38 7.10
N GLU A 96 -6.93 -20.27 6.86
CA GLU A 96 -8.38 -20.22 6.66
C GLU A 96 -8.65 -19.68 5.26
N VAL A 97 -8.25 -20.46 4.26
CA VAL A 97 -8.23 -20.03 2.86
C VAL A 97 -9.61 -19.58 2.39
N GLU A 98 -10.67 -20.34 2.69
CA GLU A 98 -12.02 -19.98 2.26
C GLU A 98 -12.51 -18.68 2.88
N GLU A 99 -12.25 -18.49 4.17
CA GLU A 99 -12.61 -17.26 4.86
C GLU A 99 -11.80 -16.07 4.33
N ASP A 100 -10.51 -16.29 4.08
CA ASP A 100 -9.65 -15.26 3.54
C ASP A 100 -10.10 -14.83 2.13
N LEU A 101 -10.51 -15.78 1.29
CA LEU A 101 -11.02 -15.48 -0.04
C LEU A 101 -12.34 -14.69 0.02
N LYS A 102 -13.23 -15.05 0.94
CA LYS A 102 -14.47 -14.30 1.15
C LYS A 102 -14.19 -12.87 1.62
N ARG A 103 -13.26 -12.72 2.55
CA ARG A 103 -12.86 -11.39 3.03
C ARG A 103 -12.23 -10.56 1.92
N PHE A 104 -11.42 -11.19 1.07
CA PHE A 104 -10.80 -10.51 -0.05
C PHE A 104 -11.85 -10.03 -1.06
N GLU A 105 -12.80 -10.88 -1.38
CA GLU A 105 -13.90 -10.53 -2.28
C GLU A 105 -14.71 -9.36 -1.73
N ALA A 106 -15.06 -9.41 -0.44
CA ALA A 106 -15.79 -8.33 0.22
C ALA A 106 -14.97 -7.04 0.26
N HIS A 107 -13.66 -7.15 0.47
CA HIS A 107 -12.77 -6.00 0.47
C HIS A 107 -12.72 -5.32 -0.90
N LEU A 108 -12.63 -6.12 -1.96
CA LEU A 108 -12.64 -5.60 -3.32
C LEU A 108 -13.97 -4.92 -3.65
N GLU A 109 -15.08 -5.53 -3.28
CA GLU A 109 -16.41 -4.94 -3.51
C GLU A 109 -16.57 -3.59 -2.80
N LYS A 110 -16.08 -3.52 -1.57
CA LYS A 110 -16.17 -2.29 -0.77
C LYS A 110 -15.34 -1.15 -1.34
N HIS A 111 -14.14 -1.44 -1.85
CA HIS A 111 -13.18 -0.41 -2.22
C HIS A 111 -13.04 -0.19 -3.72
N PHE A 112 -13.64 -1.04 -4.55
CA PHE A 112 -13.59 -0.93 -6.02
C PHE A 112 -15.01 -0.94 -6.63
N GLU A 113 -15.88 -0.09 -6.14
CA GLU A 113 -17.27 -0.02 -6.62
C GLU A 113 -17.38 0.28 -8.11
N ILE A 114 -16.48 1.10 -8.61
CA ILE A 114 -16.47 1.47 -10.04
C ILE A 114 -16.24 0.24 -10.91
N SER A 115 -15.36 -0.67 -10.47
CA SER A 115 -15.10 -1.91 -11.21
C SER A 115 -16.33 -2.79 -11.29
N LYS A 116 -17.13 -2.81 -10.25
CA LYS A 116 -18.38 -3.57 -10.23
C LYS A 116 -19.38 -3.04 -11.25
N GLU A 117 -19.51 -1.73 -11.38
CA GLU A 117 -20.38 -1.11 -12.37
C GLU A 117 -19.91 -1.41 -13.80
N LEU A 118 -18.60 -1.47 -14.02
CA LEU A 118 -18.03 -1.76 -15.33
C LEU A 118 -18.19 -3.23 -15.72
N ILE A 119 -18.24 -4.13 -14.76
CA ILE A 119 -18.35 -5.58 -14.98
C ILE A 119 -19.82 -6.00 -15.11
N SER A 120 -20.68 -5.32 -14.45
CA SER A 120 -22.11 -5.56 -14.52
C SER A 120 -22.75 -4.82 -15.68
#